data_ef5dbe2bb5231de199bd07278ea47205
#
_entry.id   ef5dbe2bb5231de199bd07278ea47205
#
_cell.length_a   1.000
_cell.length_b   1.000
_cell.length_c   1.000
_cell.angle_alpha   90.00
_cell.angle_beta   90.00
_cell.angle_gamma   90.00
#
_symmetry.space_group_name_H-M   'P 1'
#
loop_
_entity.id
_entity.type
_entity.pdbx_description
1 polymer ?
#
loop_
_entity_poly.entity_id
_entity_poly.type
_entity_poly.pdbx_seq_one_letter_code
_entity_poly.pdbx_strand_id
1 'polypeptide(L)'
;MDQTKYQQGMDKLMEYTAETGSTHLKIADNLKDIAPDVSKYIIEFAYGDIYSRKGLTNQQRALITVSSLVTQGTEPQLELHINTALTSGVTPEEIIETITHLIPYTGFPRVLNALTVAQKVFEDREIKVDLSKVEQ
;
A
#
# COMPACT_ATOMS: atom_id res chain seq x y z
N MET A 1 -1.62 15.67 27.09
CA MET A 1 -1.67 16.57 25.90
C MET A 1 -2.11 15.80 24.68
N ASP A 2 -3.02 16.40 23.92
CA ASP A 2 -3.48 15.77 22.70
C ASP A 2 -2.37 15.78 21.63
N GLN A 3 -2.27 14.69 20.89
CA GLN A 3 -1.37 14.62 19.75
C GLN A 3 -1.83 15.59 18.65
N THR A 4 -0.87 16.20 17.96
CA THR A 4 -1.18 16.95 16.74
C THR A 4 -1.63 15.98 15.65
N LYS A 5 -2.32 16.50 14.63
CA LYS A 5 -2.71 15.71 13.48
C LYS A 5 -1.50 15.10 12.77
N TYR A 6 -0.42 15.86 12.70
CA TYR A 6 0.83 15.38 12.11
C TYR A 6 1.40 14.18 12.89
N GLN A 7 1.43 14.25 14.22
CA GLN A 7 1.92 13.15 15.04
C GLN A 7 1.04 11.92 14.93
N GLN A 8 -0.28 12.10 14.93
CA GLN A 8 -1.22 10.99 14.72
C GLN A 8 -0.98 10.32 13.35
N GLY A 9 -0.77 11.12 12.32
CA GLY A 9 -0.50 10.62 10.98
C GLY A 9 0.82 9.88 10.90
N MET A 10 1.87 10.40 11.51
CA MET A 10 3.18 9.74 11.54
C MET A 10 3.11 8.40 12.29
N ASP A 11 2.43 8.37 13.44
CA ASP A 11 2.28 7.12 14.20
C ASP A 11 1.55 6.05 13.37
N LYS A 12 0.50 6.43 12.67
CA LYS A 12 -0.23 5.50 11.81
C LYS A 12 0.61 5.07 10.60
N LEU A 13 1.30 6.00 9.96
CA LEU A 13 2.18 5.68 8.83
C LEU A 13 3.24 4.64 9.21
N MET A 14 3.81 4.76 10.39
CA MET A 14 4.84 3.83 10.86
C MET A 14 4.33 2.39 11.03
N GLU A 15 3.03 2.18 11.16
CA GLU A 15 2.44 0.84 11.18
C GLU A 15 2.46 0.16 9.81
N TYR A 16 2.62 0.94 8.74
CA TYR A 16 2.63 0.46 7.34
C TYR A 16 4.04 0.43 6.73
N THR A 17 5.03 1.00 7.42
CA THR A 17 6.39 1.09 6.88
C THR A 17 7.38 0.43 7.82
N ALA A 18 8.30 -0.34 7.26
CA ALA A 18 9.39 -0.91 8.04
C ALA A 18 10.37 0.20 8.42
N GLU A 19 10.76 0.22 9.68
CA GLU A 19 11.88 0.97 10.24
C GLU A 19 11.80 2.51 10.17
N THR A 20 11.73 3.13 9.02
CA THR A 20 11.91 4.57 8.92
C THR A 20 10.76 5.35 8.29
N GLY A 21 9.76 4.67 7.74
CA GLY A 21 8.67 5.34 6.99
C GLY A 21 9.12 5.99 5.70
N SER A 22 10.37 5.79 5.32
CA SER A 22 11.02 6.56 4.27
C SER A 22 10.40 6.36 2.88
N THR A 23 9.83 5.20 2.60
CA THR A 23 9.37 4.87 1.24
C THR A 23 8.19 5.73 0.80
N HIS A 24 7.18 5.93 1.66
CA HIS A 24 6.04 6.80 1.36
C HIS A 24 6.49 8.25 1.21
N LEU A 25 7.30 8.72 2.13
CA LEU A 25 7.72 10.11 2.15
C LEU A 25 8.77 10.40 1.09
N LYS A 26 9.51 9.39 0.64
CA LYS A 26 10.52 9.57 -0.39
C LYS A 26 9.95 10.12 -1.70
N ILE A 27 8.80 9.61 -2.14
CA ILE A 27 8.15 10.12 -3.36
C ILE A 27 7.76 11.58 -3.16
N ALA A 28 7.15 11.90 -2.02
CA ALA A 28 6.76 13.27 -1.71
C ALA A 28 7.98 14.19 -1.57
N ASP A 29 9.04 13.72 -0.94
CA ASP A 29 10.29 14.49 -0.79
C ASP A 29 10.95 14.78 -2.13
N ASN A 30 10.87 13.86 -3.09
CA ASN A 30 11.38 14.09 -4.44
C ASN A 30 10.62 15.20 -5.18
N LEU A 31 9.42 15.54 -4.73
CA LEU A 31 8.55 16.55 -5.33
C LEU A 31 8.58 17.88 -4.57
N LYS A 32 9.35 17.99 -3.50
CA LYS A 32 9.29 19.17 -2.62
C LYS A 32 9.65 20.49 -3.31
N ASP A 33 10.41 20.46 -4.38
CA ASP A 33 10.78 21.65 -5.14
C ASP A 33 9.62 22.24 -5.93
N ILE A 34 8.58 21.44 -6.21
CA ILE A 34 7.39 21.89 -6.93
C ILE A 34 6.11 21.77 -6.11
N ALA A 35 6.08 20.92 -5.12
CA ALA A 35 4.90 20.66 -4.29
C ALA A 35 5.33 20.41 -2.83
N PRO A 36 5.81 21.44 -2.12
CA PRO A 36 6.44 21.27 -0.80
C PRO A 36 5.50 20.78 0.29
N ASP A 37 4.19 20.97 0.13
CA ASP A 37 3.22 20.59 1.16
C ASP A 37 2.65 19.16 0.99
N VAL A 38 3.02 18.46 -0.08
CA VAL A 38 2.42 17.13 -0.38
C VAL A 38 2.68 16.13 0.73
N SER A 39 3.88 16.08 1.29
CA SER A 39 4.19 15.15 2.38
C SER A 39 3.34 15.45 3.62
N LYS A 40 3.11 16.72 3.92
CA LYS A 40 2.24 17.11 5.03
C LYS A 40 0.79 16.63 4.81
N TYR A 41 0.26 16.76 3.60
CA TYR A 41 -1.09 16.28 3.26
C TYR A 41 -1.18 14.76 3.38
N ILE A 42 -0.16 14.03 2.96
CA ILE A 42 -0.11 12.58 3.12
C ILE A 42 -0.16 12.22 4.61
N ILE A 43 0.68 12.84 5.42
CA ILE A 43 0.78 12.53 6.83
C ILE A 43 -0.48 12.93 7.59
N GLU A 44 -0.92 14.18 7.43
CA GLU A 44 -2.02 14.71 8.24
C GLU A 44 -3.39 14.23 7.75
N PHE A 45 -3.64 14.30 6.47
CA PHE A 45 -4.95 13.94 5.92
C PHE A 45 -5.07 12.43 5.67
N ALA A 46 -4.20 11.86 4.84
CA ALA A 46 -4.35 10.45 4.50
C ALA A 46 -4.17 9.55 5.72
N TYR A 47 -3.07 9.68 6.45
CA TYR A 47 -2.81 8.83 7.60
C TYR A 47 -3.45 9.35 8.88
N GLY A 48 -3.46 10.65 9.08
CA GLY A 48 -4.06 11.27 10.27
C GLY A 48 -5.58 11.23 10.30
N ASP A 49 -6.22 11.57 9.20
CA ASP A 49 -7.69 11.63 9.16
C ASP A 49 -8.33 10.35 8.64
N ILE A 50 -7.77 9.71 7.61
CA ILE A 50 -8.42 8.58 6.96
C ILE A 50 -7.94 7.25 7.52
N TYR A 51 -6.63 6.96 7.46
CA TYR A 51 -6.09 5.67 7.91
C TYR A 51 -6.24 5.45 9.42
N SER A 52 -6.38 6.52 10.18
CA SER A 52 -6.54 6.45 11.63
C SER A 52 -7.99 6.18 12.09
N ARG A 53 -8.95 6.13 11.15
CA ARG A 53 -10.34 5.78 11.48
C ARG A 53 -10.42 4.33 11.96
N LYS A 54 -11.34 4.07 12.89
CA LYS A 54 -11.43 2.77 13.59
C LYS A 54 -12.27 1.71 12.88
N GLY A 55 -12.92 2.06 11.77
CA GLY A 55 -13.91 1.17 11.13
C GLY A 55 -13.33 -0.01 10.37
N LEU A 56 -12.04 0.03 10.03
CA LEU A 56 -11.36 -1.04 9.30
C LEU A 56 -9.99 -1.31 9.92
N THR A 57 -9.53 -2.54 9.80
CA THR A 57 -8.16 -2.90 10.22
C THR A 57 -7.14 -2.34 9.22
N ASN A 58 -5.88 -2.29 9.64
CA ASN A 58 -4.78 -1.90 8.76
C ASN A 58 -4.71 -2.79 7.52
N GLN A 59 -4.91 -4.10 7.68
CA GLN A 59 -4.86 -5.07 6.59
C GLN A 59 -6.00 -4.85 5.60
N GLN A 60 -7.22 -4.59 6.10
CA GLN A 60 -8.35 -4.28 5.23
C GLN A 60 -8.10 -3.01 4.43
N ARG A 61 -7.60 -1.94 5.06
CA ARG A 61 -7.25 -0.70 4.35
C ARG A 61 -6.18 -0.92 3.30
N ALA A 62 -5.18 -1.73 3.61
CA ALA A 62 -4.10 -2.04 2.67
C ALA A 62 -4.64 -2.75 1.41
N LEU A 63 -5.55 -3.72 1.58
CA LEU A 63 -6.15 -4.42 0.45
C LEU A 63 -7.04 -3.52 -0.39
N ILE A 64 -7.79 -2.61 0.24
CA ILE A 64 -8.59 -1.61 -0.46
C ILE A 64 -7.68 -0.70 -1.30
N THR A 65 -6.59 -0.25 -0.73
CA THR A 65 -5.61 0.61 -1.43
C THR A 65 -5.01 -0.12 -2.63
N VAL A 66 -4.57 -1.36 -2.44
CA VAL A 66 -4.03 -2.19 -3.54
C VAL A 66 -5.08 -2.33 -4.65
N SER A 67 -6.31 -2.65 -4.31
CA SER A 67 -7.41 -2.81 -5.29
C SER A 67 -7.63 -1.54 -6.11
N SER A 68 -7.64 -0.38 -5.46
CA SER A 68 -7.80 0.91 -6.13
C SER A 68 -6.66 1.17 -7.11
N LEU A 69 -5.41 0.91 -6.70
CA LEU A 69 -4.24 1.20 -7.52
C LEU A 69 -4.12 0.24 -8.70
N VAL A 70 -4.52 -1.02 -8.54
CA VAL A 70 -4.62 -1.97 -9.66
C VAL A 70 -5.59 -1.44 -10.72
N THR A 71 -6.76 -1.01 -10.28
CA THR A 71 -7.80 -0.51 -11.17
C THR A 71 -7.37 0.78 -11.88
N GLN A 72 -6.64 1.65 -11.21
CA GLN A 72 -6.09 2.87 -11.80
C GLN A 72 -4.92 2.60 -12.76
N GLY A 73 -4.23 1.48 -12.60
CA GLY A 73 -3.04 1.16 -13.38
C GLY A 73 -1.80 1.95 -13.00
N THR A 74 -1.71 2.43 -11.76
CA THR A 74 -0.61 3.27 -11.27
C THR A 74 0.49 2.41 -10.65
N GLU A 75 1.38 1.86 -11.47
CA GLU A 75 2.36 0.84 -11.06
C GLU A 75 3.35 1.30 -9.98
N PRO A 76 3.97 2.50 -10.04
CA PRO A 76 4.87 2.92 -8.97
C PRO A 76 4.21 2.99 -7.60
N GLN A 77 2.99 3.49 -7.54
CA GLN A 77 2.22 3.55 -6.30
C GLN A 77 1.80 2.14 -5.86
N LEU A 78 1.45 1.27 -6.80
CA LEU A 78 1.10 -0.11 -6.51
C LEU A 78 2.28 -0.87 -5.88
N GLU A 79 3.49 -0.72 -6.43
CA GLU A 79 4.69 -1.32 -5.86
C GLU A 79 4.88 -0.89 -4.41
N LEU A 80 4.77 0.40 -4.14
CA LEU A 80 4.86 0.95 -2.79
C LEU A 80 3.82 0.30 -1.87
N HIS A 81 2.57 0.27 -2.29
CA HIS A 81 1.49 -0.18 -1.42
C HIS A 81 1.40 -1.71 -1.27
N ILE A 82 1.92 -2.49 -2.20
CA ILE A 82 2.12 -3.93 -1.97
C ILE A 82 3.15 -4.13 -0.85
N ASN A 83 4.23 -3.36 -0.86
CA ASN A 83 5.21 -3.39 0.22
C ASN A 83 4.59 -3.02 1.56
N THR A 84 3.79 -1.95 1.62
CA THR A 84 3.17 -1.53 2.86
C THR A 84 2.11 -2.53 3.34
N ALA A 85 1.41 -3.17 2.43
CA ALA A 85 0.47 -4.23 2.78
C ALA A 85 1.18 -5.38 3.48
N LEU A 86 2.29 -5.85 2.91
CA LEU A 86 3.11 -6.92 3.51
C LEU A 86 3.62 -6.51 4.90
N THR A 87 4.13 -5.30 5.03
CA THR A 87 4.63 -4.78 6.31
C THR A 87 3.52 -4.72 7.36
N SER A 88 2.29 -4.39 6.96
CA SER A 88 1.15 -4.33 7.89
C SER A 88 0.58 -5.69 8.27
N GLY A 89 1.07 -6.78 7.66
CA GLY A 89 0.66 -8.14 8.01
C GLY A 89 -0.26 -8.83 7.00
N VAL A 90 -0.49 -8.23 5.83
CA VAL A 90 -1.18 -8.91 4.72
C VAL A 90 -0.23 -9.96 4.16
N THR A 91 -0.73 -11.16 3.90
CA THR A 91 0.09 -12.24 3.35
C THR A 91 0.26 -12.08 1.83
N PRO A 92 1.36 -12.63 1.26
CA PRO A 92 1.54 -12.63 -0.20
C PRO A 92 0.35 -13.28 -0.93
N GLU A 93 -0.18 -14.37 -0.37
CA GLU A 93 -1.33 -15.09 -0.93
C GLU A 93 -2.58 -14.22 -0.94
N GLU A 94 -2.82 -13.46 0.12
CA GLU A 94 -3.93 -12.51 0.17
C GLU A 94 -3.79 -11.41 -0.89
N ILE A 95 -2.58 -10.94 -1.16
CA ILE A 95 -2.32 -9.97 -2.22
C ILE A 95 -2.65 -10.56 -3.58
N ILE A 96 -2.19 -11.78 -3.86
CA ILE A 96 -2.46 -12.48 -5.12
C ILE A 96 -3.97 -12.68 -5.30
N GLU A 97 -4.66 -13.15 -4.25
CA GLU A 97 -6.11 -13.36 -4.28
C GLU A 97 -6.86 -12.06 -4.53
N THR A 98 -6.44 -10.96 -3.89
CA THR A 98 -7.03 -9.65 -4.09
C THR A 98 -6.91 -9.21 -5.53
N ILE A 99 -5.72 -9.29 -6.12
CA ILE A 99 -5.47 -8.87 -7.50
C ILE A 99 -6.25 -9.77 -8.46
N THR A 100 -6.22 -11.08 -8.25
CA THR A 100 -6.94 -12.07 -9.08
C THR A 100 -8.45 -11.82 -9.05
N HIS A 101 -8.99 -11.48 -7.89
CA HIS A 101 -10.41 -11.17 -7.73
C HIS A 101 -10.86 -10.01 -8.61
N LEU A 102 -9.96 -9.10 -8.99
CA LEU A 102 -10.30 -7.93 -9.78
C LEU A 102 -10.45 -8.23 -11.28
N ILE A 103 -10.12 -9.43 -11.74
CA ILE A 103 -10.23 -9.79 -13.18
C ILE A 103 -11.62 -9.43 -13.73
N PRO A 104 -12.75 -9.85 -13.13
CA PRO A 104 -14.06 -9.54 -13.68
C PRO A 104 -14.43 -8.05 -13.66
N TYR A 105 -13.76 -7.25 -12.82
CA TYR A 105 -14.13 -5.83 -12.63
C TYR A 105 -13.18 -4.87 -13.34
N THR A 106 -11.90 -5.22 -13.43
CA THR A 106 -10.83 -4.34 -13.92
C THR A 106 -10.28 -4.78 -15.27
N GLY A 107 -10.32 -6.10 -15.55
CA GLY A 107 -9.85 -6.67 -16.81
C GLY A 107 -8.42 -7.17 -16.74
N PHE A 108 -8.09 -8.08 -17.66
CA PHE A 108 -6.81 -8.78 -17.68
C PHE A 108 -5.59 -7.86 -17.82
N PRO A 109 -5.57 -6.82 -18.67
CA PRO A 109 -4.34 -6.04 -18.85
C PRO A 109 -3.82 -5.43 -17.55
N ARG A 110 -4.67 -4.78 -16.79
CA ARG A 110 -4.27 -4.16 -15.50
C ARG A 110 -3.95 -5.20 -14.44
N VAL A 111 -4.68 -6.30 -14.42
CA VAL A 111 -4.42 -7.39 -13.46
C VAL A 111 -3.08 -8.06 -13.76
N LEU A 112 -2.77 -8.33 -15.03
CA LEU A 112 -1.47 -8.92 -15.41
C LEU A 112 -0.31 -8.00 -15.03
N ASN A 113 -0.45 -6.69 -15.27
CA ASN A 113 0.54 -5.71 -14.84
C ASN A 113 0.70 -5.72 -13.32
N ALA A 114 -0.40 -5.78 -12.60
CA ALA A 114 -0.37 -5.80 -11.12
C ALA A 114 0.29 -7.05 -10.57
N LEU A 115 0.00 -8.22 -11.14
CA LEU A 115 0.65 -9.47 -10.74
C LEU A 115 2.15 -9.45 -11.02
N THR A 116 2.57 -8.82 -12.11
CA THR A 116 4.00 -8.63 -12.43
C THR A 116 4.67 -7.75 -11.37
N VAL A 117 4.01 -6.67 -10.95
CA VAL A 117 4.52 -5.81 -9.87
C VAL A 117 4.62 -6.59 -8.57
N ALA A 118 3.59 -7.36 -8.22
CA ALA A 118 3.60 -8.18 -7.01
C ALA A 118 4.75 -9.20 -7.04
N GLN A 119 4.97 -9.85 -8.17
CA GLN A 119 6.06 -10.81 -8.35
C GLN A 119 7.42 -10.16 -8.08
N LYS A 120 7.64 -8.96 -8.62
CA LYS A 120 8.87 -8.21 -8.37
C LYS A 120 9.07 -7.91 -6.89
N VAL A 121 8.02 -7.45 -6.20
CA VAL A 121 8.10 -7.17 -4.76
C VAL A 121 8.43 -8.43 -3.98
N PHE A 122 7.79 -9.56 -4.29
CA PHE A 122 8.06 -10.83 -3.61
C PHE A 122 9.49 -11.28 -3.83
N GLU A 123 10.01 -11.17 -5.05
CA GLU A 123 11.41 -11.49 -5.36
C GLU A 123 12.36 -10.60 -4.58
N ASP A 124 12.12 -9.29 -4.58
CA ASP A 124 12.98 -8.33 -3.87
C ASP A 124 13.01 -8.58 -2.35
N ARG A 125 11.93 -9.09 -1.80
CA ARG A 125 11.81 -9.42 -0.37
C ARG A 125 12.15 -10.87 -0.06
N GLU A 126 12.51 -11.66 -1.05
CA GLU A 126 12.83 -13.09 -0.90
C GLU A 126 11.65 -13.87 -0.30
N ILE A 127 10.44 -13.52 -0.71
CA ILE A 127 9.22 -14.18 -0.26
C ILE A 127 8.88 -15.32 -1.21
N LYS A 128 8.62 -16.50 -0.64
CA LYS A 128 8.11 -17.66 -1.40
C LYS A 128 6.61 -17.77 -1.17
N VAL A 129 5.84 -17.75 -2.26
CA VAL A 129 4.39 -17.88 -2.22
C VAL A 129 4.01 -19.35 -2.00
N ASP A 130 3.06 -19.59 -1.10
CA ASP A 130 2.48 -20.91 -0.93
C ASP A 130 1.32 -21.09 -1.93
N LEU A 131 1.62 -21.76 -3.06
CA LEU A 131 0.66 -21.93 -4.14
C LEU A 131 -0.58 -22.72 -3.72
N SER A 132 -0.48 -23.57 -2.71
CA SER A 132 -1.65 -24.32 -2.22
C SER A 132 -2.74 -23.42 -1.64
N LYS A 133 -2.39 -22.19 -1.28
CA LYS A 133 -3.34 -21.20 -0.72
C LYS A 133 -3.98 -20.32 -1.79
N VAL A 134 -3.53 -20.38 -3.04
CA VAL A 134 -4.03 -19.58 -4.15
C VAL A 134 -4.63 -20.40 -5.28
N GLU A 135 -4.48 -21.72 -5.23
CA GLU A 135 -5.09 -22.65 -6.17
C GLU A 135 -6.47 -23.08 -5.68
N GLN A 136 -7.35 -23.40 -6.62
CA GLN A 136 -8.65 -23.98 -6.27
C GLN A 136 -8.52 -25.44 -5.82
#